data_e58213a4eb652ee448e3655aa8546c63
#
_entry.id   e58213a4eb652ee448e3655aa8546c63
#
_cell.length_a   1.000
_cell.length_b   1.000
_cell.length_c   1.000
_cell.angle_alpha   90.00
_cell.angle_beta   90.00
_cell.angle_gamma   90.00
#
_symmetry.space_group_name_H-M   'P 1'
#
loop_
_entity.id
_entity.type
_entity.pdbx_description
1 polymer ?
#
loop_
_entity_poly.entity_id
_entity_poly.type
_entity_poly.pdbx_seq_one_letter_code
_entity_poly.pdbx_strand_id
1 'polypeptide(L)' 'MASYAVVDYATPIGSLLEVIATMETKLETLDSTTNSIRLMDVKQLTGDSFVGVIIYDG' A
#
# COMPACT_ATOMS: atom_id res chain seq x y z
N MET A 1 -4.33 25.40 7.41
CA MET A 1 -4.00 24.53 6.29
C MET A 1 -3.25 23.32 6.75
N ALA A 2 -3.76 22.17 6.44
CA ALA A 2 -3.07 20.95 6.78
C ALA A 2 -1.78 20.84 5.97
N SER A 3 -0.71 20.50 6.63
CA SER A 3 0.58 20.40 5.98
C SER A 3 1.25 19.07 6.28
N TYR A 4 0.47 18.08 6.62
CA TYR A 4 1.03 16.75 6.82
C TYR A 4 1.37 16.13 5.47
N ALA A 5 2.43 15.36 5.46
CA ALA A 5 2.85 14.65 4.27
C ALA A 5 2.11 13.32 4.22
N VAL A 6 1.36 13.12 3.16
CA VAL A 6 0.67 11.85 2.92
C VAL A 6 1.30 11.23 1.70
N VAL A 7 1.71 9.98 1.83
CA VAL A 7 2.39 9.26 0.77
C VAL A 7 1.51 8.10 0.35
N ASP A 8 1.34 7.94 -0.96
CA ASP A 8 0.66 6.77 -1.49
C ASP A 8 1.67 5.85 -2.17
N TYR A 9 1.45 4.58 -1.97
CA TYR A 9 2.26 3.53 -2.55
C TYR A 9 1.33 2.55 -3.26
N ALA A 10 1.65 2.21 -4.50
CA ALA A 10 0.89 1.23 -5.26
C ALA A 10 1.82 0.09 -5.65
N THR A 11 1.35 -1.14 -5.48
CA THR A 11 2.13 -2.30 -5.92
C THR A 11 2.11 -2.41 -7.43
N PRO A 12 3.07 -3.13 -8.02
CA PRO A 12 2.92 -3.53 -9.41
C PRO A 12 1.68 -4.41 -9.58
N ILE A 13 1.12 -4.41 -10.77
CA ILE A 13 -0.03 -5.25 -11.09
C ILE A 13 0.43 -6.70 -11.16
N GLY A 14 -0.30 -7.59 -10.49
CA GLY A 14 0.03 -9.01 -10.47
C GLY A 14 -1.06 -9.83 -9.84
N SER A 15 -0.77 -11.09 -9.53
CA SER A 15 -1.71 -11.96 -8.87
C SER A 15 -1.96 -11.48 -7.44
N LEU A 16 -3.05 -11.96 -6.86
CA LEU A 16 -3.40 -11.57 -5.49
C LEU A 16 -2.28 -11.90 -4.51
N LEU A 17 -1.68 -13.08 -4.62
CA LEU A 17 -0.61 -13.47 -3.72
C LEU A 17 0.62 -12.58 -3.88
N GLU A 18 0.96 -12.22 -5.12
CA GLU A 18 2.08 -11.34 -5.37
C GLU A 18 1.83 -9.95 -4.80
N VAL A 19 0.62 -9.44 -4.96
CA VAL A 19 0.26 -8.13 -4.44
C VAL A 19 0.34 -8.14 -2.91
N ILE A 20 -0.21 -9.15 -2.28
CA ILE A 20 -0.18 -9.27 -0.82
C ILE A 20 1.26 -9.35 -0.32
N ALA A 21 2.10 -10.15 -0.97
CA ALA A 21 3.50 -10.27 -0.56
C ALA A 21 4.23 -8.94 -0.70
N THR A 22 3.97 -8.20 -1.77
CA THR A 22 4.59 -6.90 -1.98
C THR A 22 4.13 -5.91 -0.92
N MET A 23 2.85 -5.92 -0.56
CA MET A 23 2.34 -5.03 0.48
C MET A 23 2.96 -5.37 1.84
N GLU A 24 3.10 -6.65 2.15
CA GLU A 24 3.73 -7.06 3.40
C GLU A 24 5.17 -6.58 3.48
N THR A 25 5.90 -6.71 2.37
CA THR A 25 7.28 -6.22 2.32
C THR A 25 7.33 -4.72 2.54
N LYS A 26 6.42 -3.97 1.91
CA LYS A 26 6.37 -2.53 2.09
C LYS A 26 6.04 -2.16 3.54
N LEU A 27 5.09 -2.86 4.15
CA LEU A 27 4.72 -2.59 5.53
C LEU A 27 5.89 -2.81 6.48
N GLU A 28 6.74 -3.79 6.20
CA GLU A 28 7.92 -4.04 7.03
C GLU A 28 8.92 -2.89 6.98
N THR A 29 8.89 -2.09 5.92
CA THR A 29 9.79 -0.94 5.80
C THR A 29 9.25 0.30 6.49
N LEU A 30 7.98 0.29 6.90
CA LEU A 30 7.36 1.45 7.52
C LEU A 30 7.48 1.37 9.03
N ASP A 31 7.84 2.49 9.63
CA ASP A 31 7.95 2.58 11.08
C ASP A 31 6.60 2.99 11.64
N SER A 32 6.00 2.12 12.43
CA SER A 32 4.66 2.37 12.97
C SER A 32 4.60 3.58 13.91
N THR A 33 5.73 4.02 14.41
CA THR A 33 5.77 5.22 15.25
C THR A 33 5.88 6.49 14.43
N THR A 34 6.34 6.39 13.19
CA THR A 34 6.57 7.53 12.31
C THR A 34 5.58 7.55 11.14
N ASN A 35 5.24 6.37 10.65
CA ASN A 35 4.40 6.23 9.46
C ASN A 35 3.06 5.63 9.87
N SER A 36 2.05 6.48 10.02
CA SER A 36 0.70 6.01 10.34
C SER A 36 0.01 5.58 9.05
N ILE A 37 -0.49 4.35 9.05
CA ILE A 37 -1.22 3.84 7.90
C ILE A 37 -2.61 4.47 7.91
N ARG A 38 -2.95 5.15 6.82
CA ARG A 38 -4.24 5.81 6.67
C ARG A 38 -5.24 4.91 5.96
N LEU A 39 -4.77 4.16 4.98
CA LEU A 39 -5.65 3.33 4.19
C LEU A 39 -4.83 2.24 3.54
N MET A 40 -5.40 1.02 3.51
CA MET A 40 -4.85 -0.08 2.74
C MET A 40 -5.99 -0.74 2.00
N ASP A 41 -5.79 -1.03 0.73
CA ASP A 41 -6.81 -1.65 -0.07
C ASP A 41 -6.17 -2.47 -1.17
N VAL A 42 -6.90 -3.48 -1.61
CA VAL A 42 -6.50 -4.29 -2.75
C VAL A 42 -7.66 -4.26 -3.73
N LYS A 43 -7.36 -3.93 -4.97
CA LYS A 43 -8.36 -3.84 -6.02
C LYS A 43 -8.13 -4.91 -7.07
N GLN A 44 -9.19 -5.54 -7.50
CA GLN A 44 -9.16 -6.46 -8.63
C GLN A 44 -9.38 -5.65 -9.91
N LEU A 45 -8.44 -5.77 -10.84
CA LEU A 45 -8.54 -5.07 -12.11
C LEU A 45 -9.20 -5.95 -13.16
N THR A 46 -8.75 -7.20 -13.25
CA THR A 46 -9.34 -8.22 -14.10
C THR A 46 -9.25 -9.53 -13.35
N GLY A 47 -9.64 -10.64 -13.96
CA GLY A 47 -9.73 -11.92 -13.27
C GLY A 47 -8.51 -12.26 -12.42
N ASP A 48 -7.31 -12.14 -13.00
CA ASP A 48 -6.08 -12.52 -12.31
C ASP A 48 -5.18 -11.33 -11.97
N SER A 49 -5.63 -10.12 -12.23
CA SER A 49 -4.80 -8.93 -12.03
C SER A 49 -5.32 -8.12 -10.87
N PHE A 50 -4.45 -7.85 -9.91
CA PHE A 50 -4.76 -7.09 -8.72
C PHE A 50 -3.72 -6.00 -8.53
N VAL A 51 -4.10 -4.99 -7.77
CA VAL A 51 -3.17 -3.94 -7.36
C VAL A 51 -3.46 -3.59 -5.91
N GLY A 52 -2.42 -3.37 -5.13
CA GLY A 52 -2.56 -2.97 -3.73
C GLY A 52 -2.14 -1.53 -3.56
N VAL A 53 -2.83 -0.82 -2.67
CA VAL A 53 -2.55 0.58 -2.38
C VAL A 53 -2.40 0.75 -0.87
N ILE A 54 -1.38 1.48 -0.47
CA ILE A 54 -1.16 1.86 0.91
C ILE A 54 -1.00 3.37 0.95
N ILE A 55 -1.80 4.03 1.78
CA ILE A 55 -1.67 5.47 2.00
C ILE A 55 -1.25 5.66 3.44
N TYR A 56 -0.17 6.38 3.66
CA TYR A 56 0.40 6.55 4.99
C TYR A 56 1.01 7.94 5.14
N ASP A 57 1.22 8.34 6.38
CA ASP A 57 1.92 9.59 6.68
C ASP A 57 3.42 9.36 6.51
N GLY A 58 4.04 10.19 5.71
CA GLY A 58 5.45 10.06 5.41
C GLY A 58 6.34 11.02 6.16
#